data_69789afd482f375bca6c834fd3fdf78c
#
_entry.id   69789afd482f375bca6c834fd3fdf78c
#
_cell.length_a   1.000
_cell.length_b   1.000
_cell.length_c   1.000
_cell.angle_alpha   90.00
_cell.angle_beta   90.00
_cell.angle_gamma   90.00
#
_symmetry.space_group_name_H-M   'P 1'
#
loop_
_entity.id
_entity.type
_entity.pdbx_description
1 polymer ?
#
loop_
_entity_poly.entity_id
_entity_poly.type
_entity_poly.pdbx_seq_one_letter_code
_entity_poly.pdbx_strand_id
1 'polypeptide(L)'
;MMETKEIVRTRGGAFLLQETQAENVFTPEDFSEEQQMMRDAVKEFIDREVWPNKHRFEQKDYDFTFELMRKAGELGFLGVGVPEAFGGLEMGFVSTMLVCDYFSGATGSLSTAYGAHTGIGIMPIVLYGTEEQKQKYVPKLASGEEIGCYCLTEPGAGSDANSGKTKAVLSEDGTHYKISGQKIWISNAGYASVMIVFARIEDDKNITGFIVPNDPDNGISMGEEEDKLGIHASSTRQVFFSETKVPVENMLSERGNGFKIAMNALNVGRIKLAVACIDAQRRTVSE
;
A
#
# COMPACT_ATOMS: atom_id res chain seq x y z
N MET A 1 -32.06 -25.57 22.49
CA MET A 1 -30.82 -24.84 22.10
C MET A 1 -30.32 -25.53 20.85
N MET A 2 -30.36 -24.87 19.69
CA MET A 2 -29.71 -25.38 18.50
C MET A 2 -28.19 -25.20 18.71
N GLU A 3 -27.43 -26.28 18.70
CA GLU A 3 -25.99 -26.23 18.60
C GLU A 3 -25.63 -25.56 17.27
N THR A 4 -25.09 -24.34 17.34
CA THR A 4 -24.48 -23.73 16.18
C THR A 4 -23.25 -24.56 15.82
N LYS A 5 -23.38 -25.44 14.84
CA LYS A 5 -22.25 -26.15 14.25
C LYS A 5 -21.28 -25.10 13.73
N GLU A 6 -20.09 -25.07 14.29
CA GLU A 6 -19.00 -24.25 13.79
C GLU A 6 -18.69 -24.66 12.33
N ILE A 7 -18.97 -23.79 11.37
CA ILE A 7 -18.74 -24.08 9.95
C ILE A 7 -17.23 -24.01 9.72
N VAL A 8 -16.61 -25.15 9.46
CA VAL A 8 -15.19 -25.25 9.12
C VAL A 8 -15.00 -24.85 7.66
N ARG A 9 -14.64 -23.59 7.42
CA ARG A 9 -14.41 -23.08 6.07
C ARG A 9 -13.14 -23.67 5.44
N THR A 10 -13.24 -24.03 4.17
CA THR A 10 -12.09 -24.43 3.34
C THR A 10 -11.16 -23.26 3.13
N ARG A 11 -9.87 -23.44 3.38
CA ARG A 11 -8.88 -22.37 3.32
C ARG A 11 -8.48 -22.04 1.88
N GLY A 12 -8.59 -20.75 1.52
CA GLY A 12 -8.16 -20.22 0.23
C GLY A 12 -8.76 -20.99 -0.95
N GLY A 13 -7.96 -21.33 -1.95
CA GLY A 13 -8.36 -22.08 -3.14
C GLY A 13 -8.31 -23.60 -2.99
N ALA A 14 -8.23 -24.15 -1.78
CA ALA A 14 -8.12 -25.59 -1.58
C ALA A 14 -9.32 -26.37 -2.16
N PHE A 15 -10.51 -25.73 -2.25
CA PHE A 15 -11.68 -26.32 -2.90
C PHE A 15 -11.46 -26.67 -4.40
N LEU A 16 -10.45 -26.09 -5.04
CA LEU A 16 -10.06 -26.42 -6.42
C LEU A 16 -9.27 -27.74 -6.51
N LEU A 17 -8.68 -28.19 -5.40
CA LEU A 17 -7.76 -29.31 -5.36
C LEU A 17 -8.24 -30.46 -4.48
N GLN A 18 -9.23 -30.22 -3.64
CA GLN A 18 -9.74 -31.17 -2.65
C GLN A 18 -11.27 -31.32 -2.79
N GLU A 19 -11.75 -32.52 -2.54
CA GLU A 19 -13.20 -32.73 -2.40
C GLU A 19 -13.71 -31.90 -1.21
N THR A 20 -14.65 -31.00 -1.47
CA THR A 20 -15.14 -30.05 -0.50
C THR A 20 -16.67 -29.93 -0.60
N GLN A 21 -17.33 -29.91 0.55
CA GLN A 21 -18.78 -29.64 0.60
C GLN A 21 -19.04 -28.17 0.26
N ALA A 22 -20.08 -27.87 -0.51
CA ALA A 22 -20.41 -26.51 -0.96
C ALA A 22 -20.54 -25.52 0.20
N GLU A 23 -21.13 -25.97 1.33
CA GLU A 23 -21.31 -25.17 2.55
C GLU A 23 -19.99 -24.74 3.23
N ASN A 24 -18.87 -25.37 2.90
CA ASN A 24 -17.56 -25.05 3.43
C ASN A 24 -16.77 -24.09 2.54
N VAL A 25 -17.30 -23.70 1.38
CA VAL A 25 -16.69 -22.72 0.48
C VAL A 25 -17.26 -21.34 0.82
N PHE A 26 -16.37 -20.36 1.03
CA PHE A 26 -16.77 -18.98 1.23
C PHE A 26 -17.18 -18.35 -0.11
N THR A 27 -18.37 -17.80 -0.18
CA THR A 27 -18.95 -17.20 -1.40
C THR A 27 -19.41 -15.75 -1.12
N PRO A 28 -19.75 -14.95 -2.14
CA PRO A 28 -20.25 -13.59 -1.93
C PRO A 28 -21.52 -13.50 -1.07
N GLU A 29 -22.32 -14.54 -1.01
CA GLU A 29 -23.51 -14.64 -0.16
C GLU A 29 -23.17 -14.73 1.34
N ASP A 30 -21.92 -15.07 1.67
CA ASP A 30 -21.43 -15.17 3.05
C ASP A 30 -20.92 -13.83 3.62
N PHE A 31 -20.90 -12.76 2.83
CA PHE A 31 -20.53 -11.45 3.34
C PHE A 31 -21.52 -10.98 4.42
N SER A 32 -20.98 -10.49 5.54
CA SER A 32 -21.78 -9.89 6.59
C SER A 32 -22.50 -8.62 6.10
N GLU A 33 -23.56 -8.21 6.82
CA GLU A 33 -24.27 -6.95 6.52
C GLU A 33 -23.31 -5.76 6.51
N GLU A 34 -22.38 -5.70 7.45
CA GLU A 34 -21.35 -4.64 7.52
C GLU A 34 -20.44 -4.64 6.29
N GLN A 35 -20.00 -5.82 5.84
CA GLN A 35 -19.19 -5.97 4.63
C GLN A 35 -19.97 -5.54 3.38
N GLN A 36 -21.26 -5.86 3.31
CA GLN A 36 -22.13 -5.44 2.21
C GLN A 36 -22.35 -3.93 2.21
N MET A 37 -22.56 -3.30 3.38
CA MET A 37 -22.66 -1.85 3.51
C MET A 37 -21.37 -1.15 3.06
N MET A 38 -20.22 -1.67 3.47
CA MET A 38 -18.90 -1.14 3.04
C MET A 38 -18.73 -1.25 1.53
N ARG A 39 -19.06 -2.40 0.93
CA ARG A 39 -19.04 -2.60 -0.52
C ARG A 39 -19.89 -1.56 -1.25
N ASP A 40 -21.13 -1.36 -0.79
CA ASP A 40 -22.08 -0.47 -1.43
C ASP A 40 -21.62 1.00 -1.30
N ALA A 41 -21.04 1.38 -0.18
CA ALA A 41 -20.44 2.71 0.02
C ALA A 41 -19.25 2.96 -0.93
N VAL A 42 -18.35 1.99 -1.09
CA VAL A 42 -17.24 2.10 -2.04
C VAL A 42 -17.77 2.20 -3.47
N LYS A 43 -18.73 1.36 -3.83
CA LYS A 43 -19.34 1.38 -5.16
C LYS A 43 -19.97 2.74 -5.46
N GLU A 44 -20.73 3.30 -4.51
CA GLU A 44 -21.33 4.62 -4.64
C GLU A 44 -20.27 5.71 -4.83
N PHE A 45 -19.21 5.69 -4.05
CA PHE A 45 -18.08 6.61 -4.21
C PHE A 45 -17.46 6.53 -5.61
N ILE A 46 -17.20 5.33 -6.10
CA ILE A 46 -16.62 5.13 -7.43
C ILE A 46 -17.56 5.59 -8.54
N ASP A 47 -18.84 5.27 -8.43
CA ASP A 47 -19.84 5.61 -9.45
C ASP A 47 -20.12 7.13 -9.52
N ARG A 48 -20.01 7.85 -8.38
CA ARG A 48 -20.28 9.28 -8.31
C ARG A 48 -19.06 10.17 -8.55
N GLU A 49 -17.93 9.82 -7.93
CA GLU A 49 -16.76 10.70 -7.90
C GLU A 49 -15.72 10.32 -8.98
N VAL A 50 -15.58 9.02 -9.28
CA VAL A 50 -14.50 8.54 -10.13
C VAL A 50 -14.95 8.29 -11.57
N TRP A 51 -15.99 7.50 -11.75
CA TRP A 51 -16.43 7.04 -13.07
C TRP A 51 -16.78 8.18 -14.04
N PRO A 52 -17.54 9.22 -13.66
CA PRO A 52 -17.86 10.33 -14.55
C PRO A 52 -16.63 11.16 -14.95
N ASN A 53 -15.57 11.08 -14.14
CA ASN A 53 -14.34 11.85 -14.29
C ASN A 53 -13.18 11.04 -14.86
N LYS A 54 -13.42 9.82 -15.38
CA LYS A 54 -12.36 8.91 -15.85
C LYS A 54 -11.42 9.53 -16.90
N HIS A 55 -11.91 10.49 -17.71
CA HIS A 55 -11.10 11.19 -18.69
C HIS A 55 -9.95 12.03 -18.08
N ARG A 56 -10.09 12.52 -16.83
CA ARG A 56 -9.04 13.29 -16.14
C ARG A 56 -7.80 12.46 -15.88
N PHE A 57 -7.96 11.16 -15.63
CA PHE A 57 -6.81 10.26 -15.42
C PHE A 57 -5.98 10.10 -16.70
N GLU A 58 -6.61 10.09 -17.86
CA GLU A 58 -5.88 10.04 -19.14
C GLU A 58 -5.15 11.35 -19.44
N GLN A 59 -5.61 12.46 -18.87
CA GLN A 59 -4.96 13.77 -18.94
C GLN A 59 -3.83 13.96 -17.93
N LYS A 60 -3.43 12.91 -17.20
CA LYS A 60 -2.38 12.93 -16.16
C LYS A 60 -2.72 13.90 -15.00
N ASP A 61 -4.00 14.01 -14.62
CA ASP A 61 -4.45 14.87 -13.52
C ASP A 61 -4.10 14.21 -12.17
N TYR A 62 -2.87 14.42 -11.73
CA TYR A 62 -2.35 13.85 -10.48
C TYR A 62 -3.01 14.46 -9.25
N ASP A 63 -3.33 15.76 -9.29
CA ASP A 63 -3.99 16.47 -8.19
C ASP A 63 -5.38 15.88 -7.93
N PHE A 64 -6.11 15.55 -8.99
CA PHE A 64 -7.40 14.88 -8.87
C PHE A 64 -7.28 13.48 -8.26
N THR A 65 -6.27 12.72 -8.66
CA THR A 65 -6.02 11.40 -8.05
C THR A 65 -5.76 11.54 -6.55
N PHE A 66 -4.96 12.54 -6.15
CA PHE A 66 -4.68 12.80 -4.74
C PHE A 66 -5.92 13.28 -3.96
N GLU A 67 -6.73 14.16 -4.56
CA GLU A 67 -8.01 14.60 -3.98
C GLU A 67 -8.94 13.41 -3.69
N LEU A 68 -9.06 12.47 -4.64
CA LEU A 68 -9.87 11.27 -4.46
C LEU A 68 -9.30 10.34 -3.37
N MET A 69 -7.98 10.24 -3.25
CA MET A 69 -7.36 9.49 -2.16
C MET A 69 -7.68 10.11 -0.79
N ARG A 70 -7.65 11.44 -0.65
CA ARG A 70 -8.06 12.12 0.57
C ARG A 70 -9.53 11.86 0.91
N LYS A 71 -10.43 12.02 -0.06
CA LYS A 71 -11.86 11.70 0.11
C LYS A 71 -12.08 10.26 0.53
N ALA A 72 -11.32 9.32 -0.06
CA ALA A 72 -11.38 7.91 0.31
C ALA A 72 -10.94 7.68 1.77
N GLY A 73 -9.93 8.43 2.24
CA GLY A 73 -9.50 8.42 3.64
C GLY A 73 -10.57 8.95 4.59
N GLU A 74 -11.20 10.09 4.26
CA GLU A 74 -12.31 10.67 5.03
C GLU A 74 -13.50 9.69 5.18
N LEU A 75 -13.69 8.82 4.19
CA LEU A 75 -14.71 7.76 4.22
C LEU A 75 -14.22 6.45 4.88
N GLY A 76 -12.99 6.41 5.37
CA GLY A 76 -12.39 5.24 6.03
C GLY A 76 -11.85 4.16 5.10
N PHE A 77 -11.93 4.33 3.77
CA PHE A 77 -11.53 3.30 2.80
C PHE A 77 -10.03 3.02 2.79
N LEU A 78 -9.20 3.94 3.27
CA LEU A 78 -7.75 3.74 3.37
C LEU A 78 -7.34 2.98 4.63
N GLY A 79 -8.19 2.99 5.66
CA GLY A 79 -7.93 2.41 6.98
C GLY A 79 -8.67 1.10 7.28
N VAL A 80 -9.33 0.45 6.30
CA VAL A 80 -10.22 -0.71 6.52
C VAL A 80 -9.56 -1.83 7.31
N GLY A 81 -8.31 -2.18 7.01
CA GLY A 81 -7.56 -3.24 7.70
C GLY A 81 -6.59 -2.73 8.77
N VAL A 82 -6.60 -1.44 9.05
CA VAL A 82 -5.78 -0.83 10.11
C VAL A 82 -6.50 -0.98 11.45
N PRO A 83 -5.80 -1.33 12.55
CA PRO A 83 -6.42 -1.41 13.87
C PRO A 83 -7.07 -0.09 14.32
N GLU A 84 -8.17 -0.18 15.05
CA GLU A 84 -8.90 0.98 15.60
C GLU A 84 -8.00 1.86 16.47
N ALA A 85 -7.09 1.25 17.24
CA ALA A 85 -6.11 1.95 18.06
C ALA A 85 -5.24 2.95 17.28
N PHE A 86 -5.14 2.82 15.97
CA PHE A 86 -4.38 3.69 15.07
C PHE A 86 -5.27 4.40 14.05
N GLY A 87 -6.57 4.55 14.35
CA GLY A 87 -7.50 5.29 13.51
C GLY A 87 -8.07 4.53 12.31
N GLY A 88 -7.93 3.21 12.27
CA GLY A 88 -8.52 2.33 11.26
C GLY A 88 -9.90 1.81 11.65
N LEU A 89 -10.47 0.95 10.81
CA LEU A 89 -11.79 0.32 11.01
C LEU A 89 -11.70 -1.13 11.51
N GLU A 90 -10.51 -1.73 11.53
CA GLU A 90 -10.22 -3.11 11.97
C GLU A 90 -11.15 -4.20 11.40
N MET A 91 -11.70 -3.99 10.20
CA MET A 91 -12.67 -4.89 9.57
C MET A 91 -12.06 -6.19 9.03
N GLY A 92 -10.76 -6.39 9.17
CA GLY A 92 -10.05 -7.59 8.74
C GLY A 92 -9.72 -7.66 7.26
N PHE A 93 -9.11 -8.78 6.87
CA PHE A 93 -8.52 -8.93 5.53
C PHE A 93 -9.57 -9.08 4.42
N VAL A 94 -10.66 -9.81 4.68
CA VAL A 94 -11.74 -10.01 3.69
C VAL A 94 -12.37 -8.67 3.31
N SER A 95 -12.70 -7.84 4.30
CA SER A 95 -13.26 -6.50 4.06
C SER A 95 -12.29 -5.59 3.31
N THR A 96 -11.00 -5.67 3.63
CA THR A 96 -9.96 -4.94 2.90
C THR A 96 -9.91 -5.36 1.42
N MET A 97 -10.06 -6.66 1.13
CA MET A 97 -10.10 -7.15 -0.25
C MET A 97 -11.37 -6.73 -0.96
N LEU A 98 -12.51 -6.76 -0.27
CA LEU A 98 -13.79 -6.33 -0.83
C LEU A 98 -13.76 -4.85 -1.23
N VAL A 99 -13.21 -3.99 -0.37
CA VAL A 99 -13.00 -2.57 -0.71
C VAL A 99 -12.05 -2.43 -1.90
N CYS A 100 -10.95 -3.18 -1.93
CA CYS A 100 -9.98 -3.17 -3.03
C CYS A 100 -10.62 -3.57 -4.37
N ASP A 101 -11.49 -4.57 -4.40
CA ASP A 101 -12.23 -5.02 -5.58
C ASP A 101 -12.98 -3.84 -6.22
N TYR A 102 -13.92 -3.27 -5.49
CA TYR A 102 -14.80 -2.22 -6.02
C TYR A 102 -14.09 -0.88 -6.23
N PHE A 103 -13.13 -0.53 -5.37
CA PHE A 103 -12.33 0.70 -5.51
C PHE A 103 -11.51 0.72 -6.80
N SER A 104 -11.11 -0.44 -7.26
CA SER A 104 -10.24 -0.60 -8.43
C SER A 104 -10.97 -0.63 -9.77
N GLY A 105 -12.31 -0.69 -9.77
CA GLY A 105 -13.10 -0.96 -10.97
C GLY A 105 -13.12 0.15 -12.01
N ALA A 106 -12.90 1.41 -11.64
CA ALA A 106 -13.09 2.52 -12.55
C ALA A 106 -11.84 2.87 -13.36
N THR A 107 -10.67 2.81 -12.77
CA THR A 107 -9.40 3.20 -13.42
C THR A 107 -8.18 2.58 -12.74
N GLY A 108 -7.24 2.12 -13.55
CA GLY A 108 -5.96 1.61 -13.09
C GLY A 108 -5.10 2.66 -12.37
N SER A 109 -5.25 3.95 -12.70
CA SER A 109 -4.52 5.03 -12.04
C SER A 109 -4.85 5.13 -10.56
N LEU A 110 -6.13 5.25 -10.23
CA LEU A 110 -6.59 5.32 -8.83
C LEU A 110 -6.36 4.00 -8.09
N SER A 111 -6.61 2.86 -8.76
CA SER A 111 -6.34 1.52 -8.22
C SER A 111 -4.88 1.35 -7.79
N THR A 112 -3.94 1.82 -8.63
CA THR A 112 -2.50 1.75 -8.33
C THR A 112 -2.14 2.66 -7.15
N ALA A 113 -2.65 3.90 -7.13
CA ALA A 113 -2.41 4.84 -6.02
C ALA A 113 -2.92 4.29 -4.69
N TYR A 114 -4.15 3.78 -4.68
CA TYR A 114 -4.79 3.13 -3.54
C TYR A 114 -4.01 1.89 -3.07
N GLY A 115 -3.69 0.98 -4.00
CA GLY A 115 -2.98 -0.26 -3.69
C GLY A 115 -1.58 -0.03 -3.15
N ALA A 116 -0.84 0.92 -3.71
CA ALA A 116 0.49 1.31 -3.24
C ALA A 116 0.43 1.89 -1.82
N HIS A 117 -0.51 2.80 -1.56
CA HIS A 117 -0.69 3.40 -0.25
C HIS A 117 -1.12 2.38 0.81
N THR A 118 -2.28 1.72 0.61
CA THR A 118 -2.89 0.84 1.61
C THR A 118 -2.19 -0.52 1.75
N GLY A 119 -1.46 -0.96 0.72
CA GLY A 119 -0.77 -2.27 0.71
C GLY A 119 0.68 -2.21 1.15
N ILE A 120 1.46 -1.30 0.57
CA ILE A 120 2.91 -1.25 0.77
C ILE A 120 3.39 0.06 1.41
N GLY A 121 2.55 1.10 1.48
CA GLY A 121 2.81 2.33 2.22
C GLY A 121 2.49 2.21 3.71
N ILE A 122 1.31 1.69 4.07
CA ILE A 122 0.84 1.58 5.46
C ILE A 122 1.26 0.26 6.11
N MET A 123 0.99 -0.87 5.45
CA MET A 123 1.12 -2.21 6.08
C MET A 123 2.51 -2.53 6.64
N PRO A 124 3.64 -2.11 6.05
CA PRO A 124 4.93 -2.31 6.68
C PRO A 124 5.02 -1.71 8.08
N ILE A 125 4.45 -0.52 8.30
CA ILE A 125 4.44 0.13 9.63
C ILE A 125 3.51 -0.64 10.57
N VAL A 126 2.30 -0.99 10.13
CA VAL A 126 1.33 -1.74 10.95
C VAL A 126 1.89 -3.08 11.41
N LEU A 127 2.58 -3.81 10.52
CA LEU A 127 3.06 -5.18 10.79
C LEU A 127 4.40 -5.22 11.53
N TYR A 128 5.27 -4.24 11.33
CA TYR A 128 6.66 -4.29 11.77
C TYR A 128 7.11 -3.09 12.59
N GLY A 129 6.30 -2.03 12.66
CA GLY A 129 6.60 -0.85 13.46
C GLY A 129 6.46 -1.10 14.95
N THR A 130 7.20 -0.32 15.75
CA THR A 130 6.96 -0.21 17.18
C THR A 130 5.64 0.50 17.44
N GLU A 131 5.13 0.44 18.66
CA GLU A 131 3.87 1.14 19.01
C GLU A 131 4.00 2.66 18.81
N GLU A 132 5.18 3.23 19.13
CA GLU A 132 5.48 4.66 18.92
C GLU A 132 5.48 5.01 17.42
N GLN A 133 6.07 4.17 16.56
CA GLN A 133 6.05 4.35 15.11
C GLN A 133 4.63 4.27 14.57
N LYS A 134 3.83 3.29 15.02
CA LYS A 134 2.43 3.15 14.61
C LYS A 134 1.62 4.36 15.01
N GLN A 135 1.69 4.80 16.28
CA GLN A 135 0.99 5.99 16.77
C GLN A 135 1.37 7.26 16.03
N LYS A 136 2.64 7.39 15.64
CA LYS A 136 3.16 8.57 14.95
C LYS A 136 2.69 8.68 13.51
N TYR A 137 2.68 7.57 12.77
CA TYR A 137 2.52 7.59 11.31
C TYR A 137 1.18 7.03 10.82
N VAL A 138 0.65 5.98 11.44
CA VAL A 138 -0.51 5.26 10.88
C VAL A 138 -1.80 6.07 10.89
N PRO A 139 -2.16 6.86 11.93
CA PRO A 139 -3.42 7.61 11.92
C PRO A 139 -3.58 8.55 10.74
N LYS A 140 -2.53 9.30 10.40
CA LYS A 140 -2.56 10.24 9.27
C LYS A 140 -2.57 9.54 7.92
N LEU A 141 -1.91 8.40 7.83
CA LEU A 141 -1.96 7.55 6.63
C LEU A 141 -3.34 6.91 6.46
N ALA A 142 -3.95 6.41 7.52
CA ALA A 142 -5.29 5.80 7.48
C ALA A 142 -6.40 6.81 7.14
N SER A 143 -6.26 8.06 7.60
CA SER A 143 -7.20 9.15 7.28
C SER A 143 -6.99 9.77 5.90
N GLY A 144 -5.88 9.48 5.21
CA GLY A 144 -5.52 10.11 3.94
C GLY A 144 -5.01 11.55 4.07
N GLU A 145 -4.77 12.04 5.30
CA GLU A 145 -4.06 13.32 5.53
C GLU A 145 -2.64 13.24 4.97
N GLU A 146 -1.99 12.11 5.16
CA GLU A 146 -0.68 11.78 4.60
C GLU A 146 -0.78 10.56 3.68
N ILE A 147 0.03 10.53 2.63
CA ILE A 147 0.10 9.40 1.70
C ILE A 147 1.47 8.72 1.84
N GLY A 148 1.44 7.39 1.84
CA GLY A 148 2.65 6.57 1.88
C GLY A 148 3.09 6.08 0.51
N CYS A 149 4.40 5.94 0.31
CA CYS A 149 5.00 5.26 -0.83
C CYS A 149 6.05 4.24 -0.40
N TYR A 150 6.56 3.47 -1.36
CA TYR A 150 7.40 2.31 -1.10
C TYR A 150 8.63 2.31 -2.00
N CYS A 151 9.78 2.61 -1.41
CA CYS A 151 11.05 2.85 -2.09
C CYS A 151 11.96 1.61 -2.00
N LEU A 152 11.65 0.57 -2.79
CA LEU A 152 12.44 -0.67 -2.87
C LEU A 152 13.31 -0.71 -4.12
N THR A 153 12.70 -0.59 -5.30
CA THR A 153 13.33 -0.85 -6.61
C THR A 153 14.41 0.17 -6.93
N GLU A 154 15.54 -0.29 -7.44
CA GLU A 154 16.67 0.52 -7.89
C GLU A 154 17.00 0.21 -9.37
N PRO A 155 17.75 1.09 -10.08
CA PRO A 155 18.15 0.84 -11.47
C PRO A 155 18.84 -0.50 -11.71
N GLY A 156 19.60 -0.99 -10.72
CA GLY A 156 20.34 -2.26 -10.77
C GLY A 156 19.72 -3.38 -9.93
N ALA A 157 18.57 -3.16 -9.27
CA ALA A 157 17.96 -4.11 -8.33
C ALA A 157 16.43 -4.12 -8.47
N GLY A 158 15.94 -4.88 -9.44
CA GLY A 158 14.52 -5.14 -9.65
C GLY A 158 14.12 -6.50 -9.07
N SER A 159 14.25 -7.58 -9.86
CA SER A 159 13.89 -8.95 -9.43
C SER A 159 14.73 -9.42 -8.23
N ASP A 160 16.00 -9.09 -8.20
CA ASP A 160 16.85 -9.28 -7.02
C ASP A 160 16.83 -8.02 -6.14
N ALA A 161 15.72 -7.84 -5.43
CA ALA A 161 15.52 -6.65 -4.60
C ALA A 161 16.52 -6.55 -3.42
N ASN A 162 17.10 -7.68 -2.99
CA ASN A 162 18.12 -7.66 -1.93
C ASN A 162 19.50 -7.18 -2.41
N SER A 163 19.70 -7.02 -3.72
CA SER A 163 20.96 -6.50 -4.29
C SER A 163 21.02 -4.96 -4.38
N GLY A 164 20.03 -4.25 -3.82
CA GLY A 164 19.99 -2.80 -3.77
C GLY A 164 21.27 -2.16 -3.23
N LYS A 165 21.67 -1.02 -3.82
CA LYS A 165 22.91 -0.30 -3.51
C LYS A 165 22.70 0.97 -2.69
N THR A 166 21.45 1.39 -2.46
CA THR A 166 21.14 2.49 -1.53
C THR A 166 21.72 2.16 -0.16
N LYS A 167 22.57 3.05 0.36
CA LYS A 167 23.29 2.85 1.62
C LYS A 167 22.71 3.69 2.74
N ALA A 168 22.83 3.16 3.96
CA ALA A 168 22.58 3.86 5.20
C ALA A 168 23.85 3.77 6.06
N VAL A 169 24.37 4.91 6.49
CA VAL A 169 25.57 5.00 7.33
C VAL A 169 25.16 5.64 8.65
N LEU A 170 25.47 4.99 9.77
CA LEU A 170 25.21 5.55 11.09
C LEU A 170 26.08 6.79 11.32
N SER A 171 25.49 7.87 11.83
CA SER A 171 26.20 9.06 12.22
C SER A 171 27.19 8.80 13.37
N GLU A 172 28.23 9.62 13.49
CA GLU A 172 29.26 9.46 14.54
C GLU A 172 28.69 9.54 15.96
N ASP A 173 27.64 10.33 16.14
CA ASP A 173 26.93 10.48 17.44
C ASP A 173 25.89 9.38 17.68
N GLY A 174 25.68 8.48 16.71
CA GLY A 174 24.74 7.36 16.81
C GLY A 174 23.25 7.75 16.82
N THR A 175 22.89 8.98 16.51
CA THR A 175 21.51 9.47 16.61
C THR A 175 20.67 9.27 15.35
N HIS A 176 21.30 9.16 14.19
CA HIS A 176 20.61 9.03 12.91
C HIS A 176 21.43 8.25 11.88
N TYR A 177 20.74 7.71 10.90
CA TYR A 177 21.35 7.19 9.67
C TYR A 177 21.37 8.27 8.59
N LYS A 178 22.43 8.30 7.78
CA LYS A 178 22.51 9.06 6.53
C LYS A 178 22.24 8.12 5.38
N ILE A 179 21.12 8.31 4.69
CA ILE A 179 20.73 7.48 3.54
C ILE A 179 21.18 8.17 2.25
N SER A 180 21.87 7.42 1.38
CA SER A 180 22.26 7.89 0.05
C SER A 180 22.01 6.83 -1.00
N GLY A 181 21.39 7.22 -2.12
CA GLY A 181 21.07 6.32 -3.21
C GLY A 181 19.92 6.81 -4.08
N GLN A 182 19.45 5.91 -4.95
CA GLN A 182 18.41 6.20 -5.93
C GLN A 182 17.38 5.06 -5.95
N LYS A 183 16.10 5.44 -5.99
CA LYS A 183 14.98 4.51 -6.21
C LYS A 183 14.26 4.90 -7.48
N ILE A 184 13.71 3.90 -8.19
CA ILE A 184 13.00 4.12 -9.45
C ILE A 184 11.61 3.52 -9.43
N TRP A 185 10.73 4.09 -10.25
CA TRP A 185 9.34 3.66 -10.43
C TRP A 185 8.53 3.65 -9.14
N ILE A 186 8.71 4.70 -8.33
CA ILE A 186 8.04 4.80 -7.03
C ILE A 186 6.65 5.40 -7.19
N SER A 187 5.64 4.53 -7.07
CA SER A 187 4.24 4.94 -7.06
C SER A 187 3.95 5.87 -5.87
N ASN A 188 3.12 6.88 -6.09
CA ASN A 188 2.74 7.92 -5.13
C ASN A 188 3.88 8.89 -4.76
N ALA A 189 5.09 8.76 -5.30
CA ALA A 189 6.22 9.60 -4.89
C ALA A 189 5.93 11.11 -5.04
N GLY A 190 5.17 11.52 -6.04
CA GLY A 190 4.89 12.94 -6.31
C GLY A 190 4.09 13.66 -5.22
N TYR A 191 3.41 12.91 -4.33
CA TYR A 191 2.61 13.47 -3.23
C TYR A 191 2.74 12.70 -1.90
N ALA A 192 3.65 11.73 -1.83
CA ALA A 192 3.87 10.98 -0.60
C ALA A 192 4.51 11.85 0.48
N SER A 193 3.95 11.81 1.68
CA SER A 193 4.51 12.45 2.88
C SER A 193 5.42 11.52 3.67
N VAL A 194 5.20 10.20 3.55
CA VAL A 194 5.95 9.16 4.25
C VAL A 194 6.43 8.10 3.25
N MET A 195 7.70 7.74 3.33
CA MET A 195 8.33 6.74 2.46
C MET A 195 8.80 5.54 3.27
N ILE A 196 8.48 4.34 2.84
CA ILE A 196 9.12 3.11 3.33
C ILE A 196 10.34 2.86 2.46
N VAL A 197 11.52 3.13 2.99
CA VAL A 197 12.78 3.09 2.25
C VAL A 197 13.60 1.87 2.67
N PHE A 198 14.11 1.13 1.69
CA PHE A 198 15.02 0.01 1.93
C PHE A 198 16.44 0.42 1.54
N ALA A 199 17.34 0.30 2.50
CA ALA A 199 18.75 0.63 2.32
C ALA A 199 19.63 -0.42 3.03
N ARG A 200 20.87 -0.52 2.58
CA ARG A 200 21.88 -1.40 3.18
C ARG A 200 22.66 -0.61 4.22
N ILE A 201 22.66 -1.08 5.47
CA ILE A 201 23.46 -0.47 6.50
C ILE A 201 24.91 -0.94 6.26
N GLU A 202 25.82 0.01 5.98
CA GLU A 202 27.23 -0.28 5.72
C GLU A 202 27.41 -1.39 4.68
N ASP A 203 28.04 -2.52 5.07
CA ASP A 203 28.31 -3.66 4.20
C ASP A 203 27.46 -4.90 4.57
N ASP A 204 26.31 -4.69 5.21
CA ASP A 204 25.40 -5.79 5.57
C ASP A 204 24.99 -6.62 4.35
N LYS A 205 24.81 -7.92 4.56
CA LYS A 205 24.34 -8.82 3.51
C LYS A 205 22.92 -8.50 3.05
N ASN A 206 22.06 -8.07 3.99
CA ASN A 206 20.65 -7.81 3.73
C ASN A 206 20.33 -6.33 3.86
N ILE A 207 19.29 -5.90 3.15
CA ILE A 207 18.72 -4.56 3.29
C ILE A 207 17.94 -4.42 4.60
N THR A 208 17.83 -3.19 5.08
CA THR A 208 17.04 -2.77 6.26
C THR A 208 15.95 -1.81 5.82
N GLY A 209 14.78 -1.85 6.47
CA GLY A 209 13.67 -0.93 6.23
C GLY A 209 13.75 0.31 7.13
N PHE A 210 13.32 1.45 6.59
CA PHE A 210 13.26 2.73 7.30
C PHE A 210 11.95 3.45 7.00
N ILE A 211 11.39 4.14 7.98
CA ILE A 211 10.31 5.10 7.80
C ILE A 211 10.93 6.47 7.60
N VAL A 212 10.79 7.04 6.41
CA VAL A 212 11.43 8.30 6.03
C VAL A 212 10.35 9.33 5.70
N PRO A 213 10.16 10.37 6.54
CA PRO A 213 9.35 11.53 6.16
C PRO A 213 9.91 12.19 4.91
N ASN A 214 9.03 12.58 3.98
CA ASN A 214 9.41 13.28 2.76
C ASN A 214 9.67 14.77 3.10
N ASP A 215 10.92 15.10 3.27
CA ASP A 215 11.39 16.46 3.54
C ASP A 215 12.45 16.84 2.49
N PRO A 216 12.12 17.72 1.52
CA PRO A 216 13.07 18.19 0.50
C PRO A 216 14.30 18.87 1.09
N ASP A 217 14.18 19.54 2.23
CA ASP A 217 15.28 20.21 2.90
C ASP A 217 16.25 19.22 3.56
N ASN A 218 15.83 17.96 3.68
CA ASN A 218 16.63 16.86 4.21
C ASN A 218 17.30 16.00 3.10
N GLY A 219 17.61 16.58 1.95
CA GLY A 219 18.35 15.91 0.88
C GLY A 219 17.55 14.88 0.08
N ILE A 220 16.23 15.01 0.07
CA ILE A 220 15.35 14.22 -0.78
C ILE A 220 14.99 15.03 -2.02
N SER A 221 15.15 14.43 -3.20
CA SER A 221 14.70 15.01 -4.45
C SER A 221 14.05 13.97 -5.34
N MET A 222 13.19 14.43 -6.26
CA MET A 222 12.44 13.56 -7.15
C MET A 222 12.70 13.90 -8.60
N GLY A 223 12.70 12.87 -9.46
CA GLY A 223 12.68 13.04 -10.90
C GLY A 223 11.32 13.47 -11.44
N GLU A 224 11.27 13.64 -12.74
CA GLU A 224 10.03 13.86 -13.48
C GLU A 224 9.07 12.67 -13.33
N GLU A 225 7.78 12.90 -13.66
CA GLU A 225 6.81 11.80 -13.78
C GLU A 225 7.20 10.89 -14.93
N GLU A 226 7.18 9.58 -14.69
CA GLU A 226 7.45 8.58 -15.72
C GLU A 226 6.37 8.62 -16.82
N ASP A 227 6.80 8.56 -18.09
CA ASP A 227 5.90 8.44 -19.22
C ASP A 227 5.52 6.96 -19.44
N LYS A 228 4.28 6.63 -19.08
CA LYS A 228 3.77 5.26 -19.03
C LYS A 228 2.75 4.99 -20.13
N LEU A 229 2.65 3.75 -20.60
CA LEU A 229 1.64 3.31 -21.58
C LEU A 229 0.21 3.22 -20.99
N GLY A 230 0.06 3.27 -19.67
CA GLY A 230 -1.20 3.24 -18.96
C GLY A 230 -1.04 3.76 -17.54
N ILE A 231 -2.10 3.73 -16.76
CA ILE A 231 -2.12 4.27 -15.38
C ILE A 231 -1.58 5.70 -15.31
N HIS A 232 -1.96 6.53 -16.26
CA HIS A 232 -1.33 7.83 -16.56
C HIS A 232 -1.32 8.78 -15.36
N ALA A 233 -2.41 8.84 -14.60
CA ALA A 233 -2.52 9.70 -13.42
C ALA A 233 -2.13 9.02 -12.09
N SER A 234 -1.49 7.86 -12.11
CA SER A 234 -0.76 7.34 -10.95
C SER A 234 0.63 7.95 -10.93
N SER A 235 0.91 8.86 -10.01
CA SER A 235 2.24 9.46 -9.88
C SER A 235 3.29 8.36 -9.72
N THR A 236 4.32 8.39 -10.55
CA THR A 236 5.41 7.41 -10.54
C THR A 236 6.70 8.14 -10.86
N ARG A 237 7.62 8.22 -9.90
CA ARG A 237 8.86 9.00 -10.04
C ARG A 237 10.08 8.22 -9.58
N GLN A 238 11.23 8.73 -9.95
CA GLN A 238 12.50 8.41 -9.32
C GLN A 238 12.62 9.22 -8.02
N VAL A 239 13.25 8.63 -6.99
CA VAL A 239 13.54 9.31 -5.72
C VAL A 239 15.02 9.20 -5.44
N PHE A 240 15.64 10.32 -5.13
CA PHE A 240 17.06 10.43 -4.81
C PHE A 240 17.22 10.84 -3.36
N PHE A 241 18.16 10.17 -2.69
CA PHE A 241 18.56 10.44 -1.31
C PHE A 241 20.03 10.89 -1.31
N SER A 242 20.29 12.05 -0.74
CA SER A 242 21.64 12.63 -0.62
C SER A 242 21.95 12.92 0.84
N GLU A 243 22.59 11.96 1.53
CA GLU A 243 22.86 12.02 2.97
C GLU A 243 21.58 12.34 3.81
N THR A 244 20.45 11.86 3.35
CA THR A 244 19.15 12.07 4.02
C THR A 244 19.21 11.54 5.46
N LYS A 245 19.01 12.43 6.42
CA LYS A 245 19.07 12.09 7.85
C LYS A 245 17.79 11.43 8.30
N VAL A 246 17.92 10.22 8.82
CA VAL A 246 16.81 9.41 9.33
C VAL A 246 17.11 9.02 10.76
N PRO A 247 16.33 9.47 11.75
CA PRO A 247 16.52 9.11 13.14
C PRO A 247 16.61 7.60 13.35
N VAL A 248 17.44 7.13 14.30
CA VAL A 248 17.61 5.68 14.53
C VAL A 248 16.29 5.01 14.93
N GLU A 249 15.40 5.71 15.61
CA GLU A 249 14.07 5.25 15.97
C GLU A 249 13.11 5.07 14.78
N ASN A 250 13.47 5.55 13.60
CA ASN A 250 12.73 5.33 12.36
C ASN A 250 13.20 4.09 11.59
N MET A 251 14.16 3.33 12.12
CA MET A 251 14.46 2.01 11.58
C MET A 251 13.26 1.09 11.81
N LEU A 252 12.75 0.49 10.73
CA LEU A 252 11.57 -0.36 10.76
C LEU A 252 11.98 -1.80 11.09
N SER A 253 11.54 -2.31 12.23
CA SER A 253 11.95 -3.61 12.77
C SER A 253 13.47 -3.67 13.07
N GLU A 254 14.12 -4.79 12.81
CA GLU A 254 15.53 -5.05 13.11
C GLU A 254 16.44 -4.80 11.90
N ARG A 255 17.71 -4.48 12.16
CA ARG A 255 18.76 -4.38 11.16
C ARG A 255 18.85 -5.67 10.33
N GLY A 256 18.87 -5.56 9.01
CA GLY A 256 18.94 -6.68 8.08
C GLY A 256 17.61 -7.40 7.82
N ASN A 257 16.50 -6.96 8.43
CA ASN A 257 15.18 -7.57 8.26
C ASN A 257 14.37 -7.00 7.07
N GLY A 258 14.94 -6.04 6.34
CA GLY A 258 14.23 -5.33 5.27
C GLY A 258 13.73 -6.22 4.14
N PHE A 259 14.49 -7.25 3.74
CA PHE A 259 14.04 -8.16 2.68
C PHE A 259 12.78 -8.96 3.10
N LYS A 260 12.70 -9.41 4.34
CA LYS A 260 11.51 -10.09 4.88
C LYS A 260 10.30 -9.17 4.90
N ILE A 261 10.49 -7.92 5.37
CA ILE A 261 9.44 -6.90 5.37
C ILE A 261 8.96 -6.66 3.94
N ALA A 262 9.90 -6.46 3.01
CA ALA A 262 9.61 -6.21 1.61
C ALA A 262 8.77 -7.32 0.97
N MET A 263 9.17 -8.57 1.15
CA MET A 263 8.46 -9.71 0.56
C MET A 263 7.08 -9.92 1.17
N ASN A 264 6.90 -9.71 2.47
CA ASN A 264 5.59 -9.82 3.12
C ASN A 264 4.62 -8.72 2.64
N ALA A 265 5.08 -7.49 2.52
CA ALA A 265 4.27 -6.41 1.96
C ALA A 265 3.84 -6.71 0.51
N LEU A 266 4.76 -7.21 -0.30
CA LEU A 266 4.48 -7.62 -1.69
C LEU A 266 3.53 -8.82 -1.79
N ASN A 267 3.52 -9.74 -0.82
CA ASN A 267 2.54 -10.85 -0.79
C ASN A 267 1.11 -10.30 -0.65
N VAL A 268 0.89 -9.35 0.24
CA VAL A 268 -0.41 -8.65 0.36
C VAL A 268 -0.74 -7.90 -0.93
N GLY A 269 0.25 -7.20 -1.50
CA GLY A 269 0.09 -6.48 -2.76
C GLY A 269 -0.32 -7.37 -3.93
N ARG A 270 0.22 -8.59 -4.03
CA ARG A 270 -0.16 -9.56 -5.08
C ARG A 270 -1.61 -10.01 -4.96
N ILE A 271 -2.10 -10.26 -3.74
CA ILE A 271 -3.50 -10.60 -3.51
C ILE A 271 -4.40 -9.43 -3.87
N LYS A 272 -4.05 -8.22 -3.43
CA LYS A 272 -4.78 -6.98 -3.79
C LYS A 272 -4.85 -6.77 -5.29
N LEU A 273 -3.74 -6.98 -6.01
CA LEU A 273 -3.70 -6.85 -7.46
C LEU A 273 -4.63 -7.84 -8.16
N ALA A 274 -4.66 -9.09 -7.70
CA ALA A 274 -5.57 -10.10 -8.25
C ALA A 274 -7.04 -9.69 -8.05
N VAL A 275 -7.38 -9.25 -6.86
CA VAL A 275 -8.74 -8.80 -6.51
C VAL A 275 -9.13 -7.53 -7.28
N ALA A 276 -8.21 -6.58 -7.43
CA ALA A 276 -8.42 -5.33 -8.17
C ALA A 276 -8.83 -5.53 -9.64
N CYS A 277 -8.55 -6.71 -10.21
CA CYS A 277 -8.96 -7.04 -11.58
C CYS A 277 -10.42 -7.47 -11.69
N ILE A 278 -11.12 -7.78 -10.60
CA ILE A 278 -12.45 -8.40 -10.64
C ILE A 278 -13.52 -7.37 -11.08
N ASP A 279 -13.63 -6.23 -10.39
CA ASP A 279 -14.63 -5.21 -10.77
C ASP A 279 -14.29 -4.54 -12.11
N ALA A 280 -13.02 -4.40 -12.44
CA ALA A 280 -12.59 -3.94 -13.76
C ALA A 280 -13.11 -4.87 -14.88
N GLN A 281 -13.08 -6.19 -14.69
CA GLN A 281 -13.65 -7.17 -15.61
C GLN A 281 -15.18 -7.06 -15.66
N ARG A 282 -15.88 -6.94 -14.50
CA ARG A 282 -17.33 -6.77 -14.48
C ARG A 282 -17.76 -5.55 -15.28
N ARG A 283 -17.10 -4.41 -15.11
CA ARG A 283 -17.39 -3.17 -15.83
C ARG A 283 -17.13 -3.30 -17.32
N THR A 284 -16.03 -3.92 -17.73
CA THR A 284 -15.72 -4.16 -19.15
C THR A 284 -16.77 -5.03 -19.84
N VAL A 285 -17.36 -5.99 -19.14
CA VAL A 285 -18.43 -6.84 -19.70
C VAL A 285 -19.77 -6.10 -19.77
N SER A 286 -19.96 -5.08 -18.91
CA SER A 286 -21.22 -4.32 -18.83
C SER A 286 -21.29 -3.15 -19.82
N GLU A 287 -20.17 -2.72 -20.38
CA GLU A 287 -20.06 -1.72 -21.47
C GLU A 287 -20.23 -2.38 -22.85
#